data_c4e16ad63d804e7a386144900ff7eb87
#
_entry.id   c4e16ad63d804e7a386144900ff7eb87
#
_cell.length_a   1.000
_cell.length_b   1.000
_cell.length_c   1.000
_cell.angle_alpha   90.00
_cell.angle_beta   90.00
_cell.angle_gamma   90.00
#
_symmetry.space_group_name_H-M   'P 1'
#
loop_
_entity.id
_entity.type
_entity.pdbx_description
1 polymer ?
#
loop_
_entity_poly.entity_id
_entity_poly.type
_entity_poly.pdbx_seq_one_letter_code
_entity_poly.pdbx_strand_id
1 'polypeptide(L)'
;GTADGAIMASGILKPDKITGIDISDGMLELGRKKIQKLGLESTIELLNGDCETINFKNDSFDAVTVAFGVRNFENLEKGLAEILRVLKPGGKLVVLEFSKPKSAVVKAFYNFYMKIICPVAGKIFSKNRDAYQYLDESIQKFPEGKNFTNILDNLGYKNTYTKPLSLGICSIYCGEK
;
A
#
# COMPACT_ATOMS: atom_id res chain seq x y z
N GLY A 1 6.20 3.49 6.05
CA GLY A 1 4.94 3.67 6.83
C GLY A 1 5.13 3.51 8.33
N THR A 2 4.07 3.76 9.06
CA THR A 2 4.06 3.78 10.54
C THR A 2 3.84 2.41 11.19
N ALA A 3 4.09 1.33 10.44
CA ALA A 3 4.00 -0.09 10.83
C ALA A 3 2.60 -0.61 11.21
N ASP A 4 1.53 0.15 11.05
CA ASP A 4 0.18 -0.29 11.46
C ASP A 4 -0.24 -1.58 10.75
N GLY A 5 0.04 -1.72 9.45
CA GLY A 5 -0.21 -2.94 8.69
C GLY A 5 0.61 -4.14 9.19
N ALA A 6 1.88 -3.92 9.52
CA ALA A 6 2.77 -4.97 10.05
C ALA A 6 2.31 -5.43 11.44
N ILE A 7 1.92 -4.50 12.31
CA ILE A 7 1.40 -4.80 13.65
C ILE A 7 0.09 -5.61 13.55
N MET A 8 -0.82 -5.20 12.66
CA MET A 8 -2.07 -5.93 12.43
C MET A 8 -1.79 -7.34 11.88
N ALA A 9 -0.90 -7.46 10.90
CA ALA A 9 -0.53 -8.73 10.31
C ALA A 9 0.11 -9.68 11.33
N SER A 10 0.98 -9.18 12.22
CA SER A 10 1.59 -10.01 13.27
C SER A 10 0.55 -10.61 14.22
N GLY A 11 -0.49 -9.85 14.59
CA GLY A 11 -1.56 -10.33 15.46
C GLY A 11 -2.49 -11.36 14.82
N ILE A 12 -2.76 -11.21 13.51
CA ILE A 12 -3.72 -12.06 12.79
C ILE A 12 -3.05 -13.30 12.21
N LEU A 13 -1.91 -13.13 11.54
CA LEU A 13 -1.25 -14.19 10.78
C LEU A 13 -0.18 -14.94 11.58
N LYS A 14 0.29 -14.35 12.68
CA LYS A 14 1.36 -14.89 13.54
C LYS A 14 2.59 -15.38 12.75
N PRO A 15 3.16 -14.56 11.87
CA PRO A 15 4.32 -14.93 11.07
C PRO A 15 5.58 -15.00 11.95
N ASP A 16 6.58 -15.74 11.51
CA ASP A 16 7.88 -15.80 12.19
C ASP A 16 8.59 -14.44 12.17
N LYS A 17 8.55 -13.74 11.02
CA LYS A 17 9.14 -12.41 10.85
C LYS A 17 8.37 -11.56 9.85
N ILE A 18 8.31 -10.25 10.13
CA ILE A 18 7.83 -9.22 9.20
C ILE A 18 8.95 -8.20 8.99
N THR A 19 9.26 -7.90 7.75
CA THR A 19 10.16 -6.80 7.39
C THR A 19 9.35 -5.71 6.69
N GLY A 20 9.33 -4.51 7.27
CA GLY A 20 8.75 -3.33 6.64
C GLY A 20 9.85 -2.45 6.04
N ILE A 21 9.64 -1.98 4.81
CA ILE A 21 10.53 -1.00 4.17
C ILE A 21 9.76 0.30 3.90
N ASP A 22 10.43 1.42 4.08
CA ASP A 22 9.91 2.75 3.72
C ASP A 22 11.09 3.70 3.46
N ILE A 23 10.91 4.63 2.54
CA ILE A 23 11.91 5.65 2.22
C ILE A 23 11.95 6.76 3.28
N SER A 24 10.91 6.93 4.07
CA SER A 24 10.75 7.99 5.05
C SER A 24 11.24 7.55 6.44
N ASP A 25 12.41 8.04 6.85
CA ASP A 25 12.94 7.79 8.19
C ASP A 25 12.00 8.25 9.30
N GLY A 26 11.30 9.37 9.12
CA GLY A 26 10.32 9.86 10.10
C GLY A 26 9.15 8.90 10.31
N MET A 27 8.66 8.25 9.24
CA MET A 27 7.62 7.23 9.34
C MET A 27 8.15 5.96 10.01
N LEU A 28 9.36 5.54 9.67
CA LEU A 28 10.02 4.39 10.29
C LEU A 28 10.25 4.60 11.78
N GLU A 29 10.66 5.80 12.20
CA GLU A 29 10.85 6.12 13.62
C GLU A 29 9.54 6.02 14.40
N LEU A 30 8.44 6.57 13.86
CA LEU A 30 7.12 6.41 14.47
C LEU A 30 6.70 4.94 14.56
N GLY A 31 6.97 4.17 13.51
CA GLY A 31 6.72 2.72 13.50
C GLY A 31 7.52 1.98 14.57
N ARG A 32 8.83 2.26 14.67
CA ARG A 32 9.71 1.64 15.69
C ARG A 32 9.22 1.90 17.11
N LYS A 33 8.80 3.14 17.42
CA LYS A 33 8.21 3.48 18.73
C LYS A 33 6.95 2.67 19.04
N LYS A 34 6.09 2.45 18.06
CA LYS A 34 4.88 1.61 18.23
C LYS A 34 5.24 0.13 18.47
N ILE A 35 6.15 -0.41 17.65
CA ILE A 35 6.63 -1.80 17.77
C ILE A 35 7.23 -2.04 19.15
N GLN A 36 8.10 -1.15 19.63
CA GLN A 36 8.70 -1.20 20.94
C GLN A 36 7.66 -1.16 22.07
N LYS A 37 6.68 -0.23 21.97
CA LYS A 37 5.60 -0.14 22.97
C LYS A 37 4.76 -1.41 23.08
N LEU A 38 4.69 -2.21 22.01
CA LEU A 38 3.93 -3.45 21.92
C LEU A 38 4.78 -4.71 22.16
N GLY A 39 6.10 -4.59 22.34
CA GLY A 39 7.02 -5.71 22.55
C GLY A 39 7.14 -6.62 21.31
N LEU A 40 7.07 -6.04 20.10
CA LEU A 40 7.06 -6.77 18.84
C LEU A 40 8.41 -6.71 18.08
N GLU A 41 9.50 -6.23 18.71
CA GLU A 41 10.80 -6.02 18.09
C GLU A 41 11.44 -7.32 17.59
N SER A 42 11.14 -8.45 18.22
CA SER A 42 11.60 -9.76 17.78
C SER A 42 10.92 -10.24 16.50
N THR A 43 9.71 -9.77 16.24
CA THR A 43 8.88 -10.22 15.10
C THR A 43 8.88 -9.21 13.95
N ILE A 44 8.93 -7.90 14.23
CA ILE A 44 8.80 -6.84 13.22
C ILE A 44 10.10 -6.02 13.17
N GLU A 45 10.70 -5.97 11.99
CA GLU A 45 11.86 -5.14 11.67
C GLU A 45 11.49 -4.07 10.66
N LEU A 46 11.95 -2.83 10.86
CA LEU A 46 11.73 -1.72 9.91
C LEU A 46 13.06 -1.21 9.38
N LEU A 47 13.18 -1.18 8.06
CA LEU A 47 14.38 -0.79 7.32
C LEU A 47 14.07 0.41 6.41
N ASN A 48 15.04 1.32 6.29
CA ASN A 48 15.00 2.32 5.22
C ASN A 48 15.29 1.61 3.90
N GLY A 49 14.47 1.87 2.89
CA GLY A 49 14.64 1.26 1.57
C GLY A 49 13.60 1.74 0.57
N ASP A 50 13.98 1.63 -0.69
CA ASP A 50 13.15 1.96 -1.83
C ASP A 50 12.52 0.67 -2.39
N CYS A 51 11.22 0.70 -2.67
CA CYS A 51 10.48 -0.41 -3.28
C CYS A 51 10.93 -0.71 -4.72
N GLU A 52 11.59 0.22 -5.39
CA GLU A 52 12.14 0.04 -6.73
C GLU A 52 13.54 -0.57 -6.76
N THR A 53 14.17 -0.74 -5.59
CA THR A 53 15.49 -1.35 -5.41
C THR A 53 15.55 -2.09 -4.08
N ILE A 54 14.74 -3.16 -3.96
CA ILE A 54 14.59 -3.91 -2.71
C ILE A 54 15.88 -4.69 -2.42
N ASN A 55 16.58 -4.35 -1.33
CA ASN A 55 17.85 -4.97 -0.95
C ASN A 55 17.68 -6.32 -0.25
N PHE A 56 16.99 -7.23 -0.92
CA PHE A 56 16.85 -8.64 -0.51
C PHE A 56 17.13 -9.55 -1.70
N LYS A 57 17.53 -10.79 -1.41
CA LYS A 57 17.73 -11.81 -2.44
C LYS A 57 16.41 -12.18 -3.11
N ASN A 58 16.51 -12.79 -4.30
CA ASN A 58 15.34 -13.41 -4.93
C ASN A 58 14.73 -14.44 -3.98
N ASP A 59 13.43 -14.67 -4.09
CA ASP A 59 12.72 -15.74 -3.38
C ASP A 59 12.88 -15.69 -1.84
N SER A 60 12.85 -14.47 -1.27
CA SER A 60 13.06 -14.24 0.17
C SER A 60 11.78 -14.26 0.99
N PHE A 61 10.63 -13.88 0.41
CA PHE A 61 9.38 -13.65 1.14
C PHE A 61 8.25 -14.53 0.68
N ASP A 62 7.46 -15.03 1.63
CA ASP A 62 6.24 -15.82 1.34
C ASP A 62 5.08 -14.93 0.90
N ALA A 63 5.06 -13.70 1.35
CA ALA A 63 4.08 -12.69 0.95
C ALA A 63 4.65 -11.27 1.04
N VAL A 64 4.16 -10.38 0.19
CA VAL A 64 4.40 -8.94 0.28
C VAL A 64 3.05 -8.23 0.31
N THR A 65 2.92 -7.27 1.23
CA THR A 65 1.73 -6.44 1.34
C THR A 65 2.07 -4.97 1.19
N VAL A 66 1.28 -4.23 0.41
CA VAL A 66 1.43 -2.78 0.27
C VAL A 66 0.07 -2.13 0.52
N ALA A 67 -0.02 -1.27 1.54
CA ALA A 67 -1.25 -0.55 1.85
C ALA A 67 -1.07 0.95 1.61
N PHE A 68 -1.84 1.51 0.68
CA PHE A 68 -1.89 2.93 0.33
C PHE A 68 -0.52 3.53 -0.08
N GLY A 69 0.35 2.69 -0.66
CA GLY A 69 1.71 3.07 -1.03
C GLY A 69 2.02 2.97 -2.51
N VAL A 70 1.39 2.03 -3.22
CA VAL A 70 1.74 1.70 -4.62
C VAL A 70 1.53 2.89 -5.57
N ARG A 71 0.54 3.74 -5.33
CA ARG A 71 0.29 4.94 -6.13
C ARG A 71 1.43 5.97 -6.04
N ASN A 72 2.32 5.84 -5.05
CA ASN A 72 3.46 6.74 -4.82
C ASN A 72 4.77 6.21 -5.40
N PHE A 73 4.75 5.04 -6.04
CA PHE A 73 5.94 4.53 -6.73
C PHE A 73 6.27 5.47 -7.89
N GLU A 74 7.52 5.88 -8.01
CA GLU A 74 7.98 6.71 -9.13
C GLU A 74 7.88 5.93 -10.45
N ASN A 75 8.33 4.67 -10.42
CA ASN A 75 8.14 3.71 -11.50
C ASN A 75 7.37 2.48 -10.98
N LEU A 76 6.07 2.47 -11.26
CA LEU A 76 5.15 1.44 -10.79
C LEU A 76 5.57 0.02 -11.22
N GLU A 77 5.91 -0.15 -12.50
CA GLU A 77 6.27 -1.45 -13.06
C GLU A 77 7.58 -1.96 -12.46
N LYS A 78 8.56 -1.08 -12.27
CA LYS A 78 9.84 -1.43 -11.64
C LYS A 78 9.65 -1.88 -10.19
N GLY A 79 8.87 -1.14 -9.39
CA GLY A 79 8.59 -1.53 -8.02
C GLY A 79 7.83 -2.85 -7.92
N LEU A 80 6.85 -3.08 -8.79
CA LEU A 80 6.12 -4.34 -8.86
C LEU A 80 7.00 -5.51 -9.34
N ALA A 81 7.92 -5.28 -10.28
CA ALA A 81 8.90 -6.28 -10.72
C ALA A 81 9.87 -6.67 -9.58
N GLU A 82 10.34 -5.69 -8.79
CA GLU A 82 11.18 -5.95 -7.62
C GLU A 82 10.43 -6.77 -6.56
N ILE A 83 9.16 -6.45 -6.31
CA ILE A 83 8.32 -7.25 -5.42
C ILE A 83 8.18 -8.68 -5.94
N LEU A 84 7.93 -8.87 -7.24
CA LEU A 84 7.86 -10.20 -7.84
C LEU A 84 9.18 -10.95 -7.69
N ARG A 85 10.32 -10.29 -7.85
CA ARG A 85 11.66 -10.87 -7.70
C ARG A 85 11.86 -11.43 -6.30
N VAL A 86 11.52 -10.69 -5.27
CA VAL A 86 11.75 -11.10 -3.88
C VAL A 86 10.70 -12.07 -3.33
N LEU A 87 9.56 -12.22 -3.98
CA LEU A 87 8.58 -13.25 -3.63
C LEU A 87 9.12 -14.64 -3.97
N LYS A 88 8.89 -15.62 -3.11
CA LYS A 88 9.12 -17.05 -3.38
C LYS A 88 8.14 -17.55 -4.45
N PRO A 89 8.46 -18.63 -5.18
CA PRO A 89 7.48 -19.33 -6.02
C PRO A 89 6.22 -19.68 -5.22
N GLY A 90 5.04 -19.31 -5.73
CA GLY A 90 3.76 -19.41 -5.02
C GLY A 90 3.50 -18.32 -3.96
N GLY A 91 4.46 -17.42 -3.74
CA GLY A 91 4.32 -16.27 -2.85
C GLY A 91 3.32 -15.23 -3.40
N LYS A 92 2.70 -14.48 -2.51
CA LYS A 92 1.58 -13.60 -2.86
C LYS A 92 1.88 -12.13 -2.65
N LEU A 93 1.51 -11.31 -3.64
CA LEU A 93 1.38 -9.87 -3.50
C LEU A 93 -0.07 -9.53 -3.12
N VAL A 94 -0.25 -8.70 -2.10
CA VAL A 94 -1.55 -8.11 -1.73
C VAL A 94 -1.39 -6.60 -1.65
N VAL A 95 -2.10 -5.89 -2.51
CA VAL A 95 -2.12 -4.42 -2.52
C VAL A 95 -3.49 -3.93 -2.08
N LEU A 96 -3.54 -3.07 -1.08
CA LEU A 96 -4.73 -2.29 -0.72
C LEU A 96 -4.50 -0.85 -1.17
N GLU A 97 -5.34 -0.35 -2.07
CA GLU A 97 -5.19 1.01 -2.58
C GLU A 97 -6.54 1.69 -2.80
N PHE A 98 -6.53 3.02 -2.84
CA PHE A 98 -7.71 3.79 -3.19
C PHE A 98 -8.15 3.48 -4.62
N SER A 99 -9.46 3.51 -4.82
CA SER A 99 -10.10 3.35 -6.13
C SER A 99 -11.27 4.32 -6.27
N LYS A 100 -11.80 4.43 -7.49
CA LYS A 100 -12.89 5.37 -7.80
C LYS A 100 -14.21 4.62 -7.76
N PRO A 101 -15.16 5.04 -6.91
CA PRO A 101 -16.48 4.41 -6.87
C PRO A 101 -17.16 4.43 -8.24
N LYS A 102 -17.68 3.28 -8.67
CA LYS A 102 -18.40 3.17 -9.96
C LYS A 102 -19.84 3.70 -9.89
N SER A 103 -20.47 3.60 -8.71
CA SER A 103 -21.82 4.11 -8.48
C SER A 103 -21.81 5.65 -8.53
N ALA A 104 -22.69 6.24 -9.34
CA ALA A 104 -22.81 7.70 -9.47
C ALA A 104 -23.14 8.37 -8.13
N VAL A 105 -23.97 7.74 -7.31
CA VAL A 105 -24.36 8.24 -5.99
C VAL A 105 -23.16 8.23 -5.05
N VAL A 106 -22.43 7.09 -4.94
CA VAL A 106 -21.24 6.97 -4.09
C VAL A 106 -20.16 7.93 -4.57
N LYS A 107 -19.97 8.07 -5.88
CA LYS A 107 -19.01 9.01 -6.48
C LYS A 107 -19.35 10.47 -6.13
N ALA A 108 -20.63 10.85 -6.13
CA ALA A 108 -21.05 12.18 -5.74
C ALA A 108 -20.72 12.47 -4.27
N PHE A 109 -21.05 11.55 -3.36
CA PHE A 109 -20.69 11.66 -1.94
C PHE A 109 -19.17 11.67 -1.70
N TYR A 110 -18.42 10.79 -2.38
CA TYR A 110 -16.98 10.76 -2.31
C TYR A 110 -16.34 12.07 -2.78
N ASN A 111 -16.78 12.59 -3.92
CA ASN A 111 -16.29 13.87 -4.45
C ASN A 111 -16.65 15.05 -3.53
N PHE A 112 -17.85 15.05 -2.94
CA PHE A 112 -18.26 16.05 -1.96
C PHE A 112 -17.35 15.99 -0.71
N TYR A 113 -17.12 14.78 -0.19
CA TYR A 113 -16.23 14.56 0.96
C TYR A 113 -14.81 15.04 0.67
N MET A 114 -14.21 14.59 -0.44
CA MET A 114 -12.84 14.93 -0.82
C MET A 114 -12.64 16.40 -1.16
N LYS A 115 -13.62 17.03 -1.84
CA LYS A 115 -13.49 18.42 -2.31
C LYS A 115 -13.91 19.47 -1.28
N ILE A 116 -14.77 19.11 -0.33
CA ILE A 116 -15.34 20.06 0.62
C ILE A 116 -14.94 19.72 2.05
N ILE A 117 -15.20 18.48 2.51
CA ILE A 117 -15.00 18.11 3.91
C ILE A 117 -13.49 17.97 4.22
N CYS A 118 -12.73 17.25 3.39
CA CYS A 118 -11.29 17.07 3.63
C CYS A 118 -10.51 18.39 3.64
N PRO A 119 -10.66 19.34 2.69
CA PRO A 119 -9.96 20.62 2.74
C PRO A 119 -10.39 21.50 3.91
N VAL A 120 -11.68 21.49 4.29
CA VAL A 120 -12.17 22.23 5.47
C VAL A 120 -11.62 21.64 6.76
N ALA A 121 -11.70 20.33 6.94
CA ALA A 121 -11.08 19.64 8.07
C ALA A 121 -9.55 19.83 8.08
N GLY A 122 -8.90 19.75 6.91
CA GLY A 122 -7.48 20.02 6.76
C GLY A 122 -7.07 21.43 7.18
N LYS A 123 -7.88 22.44 6.90
CA LYS A 123 -7.63 23.81 7.38
C LYS A 123 -7.75 23.95 8.90
N ILE A 124 -8.61 23.17 9.54
CA ILE A 124 -8.88 23.23 10.97
C ILE A 124 -7.87 22.38 11.75
N PHE A 125 -7.52 21.19 11.26
CA PHE A 125 -6.71 20.20 11.97
C PHE A 125 -5.28 20.01 11.43
N SER A 126 -5.03 20.40 10.17
CA SER A 126 -3.71 20.28 9.54
C SER A 126 -3.48 21.48 8.63
N LYS A 127 -2.33 22.16 8.81
CA LYS A 127 -1.90 23.29 7.95
C LYS A 127 -1.52 22.87 6.52
N ASN A 128 -1.76 21.63 6.11
CA ASN A 128 -1.18 21.05 4.90
C ASN A 128 -2.23 20.78 3.81
N ARG A 129 -2.66 21.85 3.12
CA ARG A 129 -3.57 21.79 1.97
C ARG A 129 -2.98 20.97 0.82
N ASP A 130 -1.66 21.05 0.63
CA ASP A 130 -0.94 20.41 -0.46
C ASP A 130 -0.98 18.87 -0.36
N ALA A 131 -1.00 18.32 0.86
CA ALA A 131 -1.10 16.89 1.07
C ALA A 131 -2.44 16.30 0.57
N TYR A 132 -3.55 17.03 0.72
CA TYR A 132 -4.87 16.57 0.23
C TYR A 132 -4.98 16.70 -1.29
N GLN A 133 -4.40 17.74 -1.87
CA GLN A 133 -4.33 17.88 -3.32
C GLN A 133 -3.49 16.77 -3.93
N TYR A 134 -2.32 16.49 -3.37
CA TYR A 134 -1.47 15.38 -3.77
C TYR A 134 -2.20 14.02 -3.67
N LEU A 135 -2.96 13.80 -2.59
CA LEU A 135 -3.74 12.58 -2.41
C LEU A 135 -4.76 12.41 -3.55
N ASP A 136 -5.54 13.45 -3.86
CA ASP A 136 -6.53 13.39 -4.96
C ASP A 136 -5.85 13.15 -6.31
N GLU A 137 -4.79 13.89 -6.63
CA GLU A 137 -4.05 13.73 -7.87
C GLU A 137 -3.45 12.33 -8.02
N SER A 138 -2.85 11.78 -6.96
CA SER A 138 -2.26 10.44 -6.99
C SER A 138 -3.31 9.34 -7.19
N ILE A 139 -4.50 9.48 -6.56
CA ILE A 139 -5.64 8.58 -6.79
C ILE A 139 -6.14 8.67 -8.23
N GLN A 140 -6.21 9.88 -8.81
CA GLN A 140 -6.67 10.06 -10.19
C GLN A 140 -5.73 9.43 -11.23
N LYS A 141 -4.43 9.45 -10.97
CA LYS A 141 -3.39 8.90 -11.86
C LYS A 141 -3.23 7.38 -11.72
N PHE A 142 -3.62 6.81 -10.58
CA PHE A 142 -3.44 5.38 -10.32
C PHE A 142 -4.24 4.50 -11.30
N PRO A 143 -3.60 3.50 -11.95
CA PRO A 143 -4.27 2.55 -12.86
C PRO A 143 -5.10 1.55 -12.07
N GLU A 144 -6.35 1.87 -11.78
CA GLU A 144 -7.23 1.02 -10.96
C GLU A 144 -7.90 -0.13 -11.72
N GLY A 145 -8.40 -1.11 -10.97
CA GLY A 145 -9.20 -2.22 -11.48
C GLY A 145 -8.43 -3.11 -12.45
N LYS A 146 -9.00 -3.37 -13.62
CA LYS A 146 -8.37 -4.20 -14.65
C LYS A 146 -7.07 -3.61 -15.21
N ASN A 147 -6.91 -2.30 -15.20
CA ASN A 147 -5.68 -1.68 -15.68
C ASN A 147 -4.50 -2.08 -14.78
N PHE A 148 -4.70 -2.12 -13.46
CA PHE A 148 -3.66 -2.54 -12.54
C PHE A 148 -3.40 -4.06 -12.61
N THR A 149 -4.44 -4.90 -12.68
CA THR A 149 -4.22 -6.34 -12.82
C THR A 149 -3.54 -6.69 -14.15
N ASN A 150 -3.83 -5.98 -15.25
CA ASN A 150 -3.12 -6.16 -16.51
C ASN A 150 -1.62 -5.84 -16.38
N ILE A 151 -1.25 -4.83 -15.58
CA ILE A 151 0.17 -4.55 -15.30
C ILE A 151 0.80 -5.73 -14.56
N LEU A 152 0.12 -6.28 -13.54
CA LEU A 152 0.59 -7.47 -12.83
C LEU A 152 0.77 -8.67 -13.77
N ASP A 153 -0.23 -8.94 -14.63
CA ASP A 153 -0.18 -10.03 -15.61
C ASP A 153 1.00 -9.88 -16.57
N ASN A 154 1.23 -8.67 -17.09
CA ASN A 154 2.34 -8.35 -17.99
C ASN A 154 3.72 -8.54 -17.32
N LEU A 155 3.82 -8.32 -16.02
CA LEU A 155 5.04 -8.53 -15.24
C LEU A 155 5.27 -10.01 -14.87
N GLY A 156 4.29 -10.89 -15.13
CA GLY A 156 4.41 -12.33 -14.89
C GLY A 156 3.75 -12.82 -13.60
N TYR A 157 2.99 -11.99 -12.90
CA TYR A 157 2.13 -12.46 -11.81
C TYR A 157 1.02 -13.35 -12.38
N LYS A 158 0.63 -14.37 -11.61
CA LYS A 158 -0.43 -15.32 -11.94
C LYS A 158 -1.62 -15.11 -11.02
N ASN A 159 -2.77 -15.67 -11.38
CA ASN A 159 -3.98 -15.67 -10.56
C ASN A 159 -4.36 -14.27 -10.06
N THR A 160 -4.16 -13.26 -10.93
CA THR A 160 -4.42 -11.87 -10.55
C THR A 160 -5.90 -11.60 -10.44
N TYR A 161 -6.30 -10.85 -9.41
CA TYR A 161 -7.68 -10.40 -9.25
C TYR A 161 -7.77 -9.08 -8.49
N THR A 162 -8.92 -8.43 -8.62
CA THR A 162 -9.26 -7.24 -7.83
C THR A 162 -10.58 -7.44 -7.10
N LYS A 163 -10.65 -6.98 -5.85
CA LYS A 163 -11.85 -7.00 -5.01
C LYS A 163 -12.14 -5.60 -4.48
N PRO A 164 -13.22 -4.94 -4.95
CA PRO A 164 -13.63 -3.64 -4.41
C PRO A 164 -14.06 -3.76 -2.94
N LEU A 165 -13.70 -2.77 -2.14
CA LEU A 165 -14.11 -2.59 -0.75
C LEU A 165 -14.80 -1.25 -0.56
N SER A 166 -15.56 -1.10 0.54
CA SER A 166 -16.16 0.19 0.93
C SER A 166 -16.89 0.87 -0.23
N LEU A 167 -17.78 0.12 -0.91
CA LEU A 167 -18.54 0.61 -2.08
C LEU A 167 -17.65 1.06 -3.25
N GLY A 168 -16.41 0.59 -3.33
CA GLY A 168 -15.45 0.91 -4.37
C GLY A 168 -14.56 2.11 -4.09
N ILE A 169 -14.52 2.61 -2.85
CA ILE A 169 -13.58 3.66 -2.42
C ILE A 169 -12.15 3.10 -2.31
N CYS A 170 -12.02 1.83 -1.95
CA CYS A 170 -10.75 1.11 -1.93
C CYS A 170 -10.90 -0.22 -2.70
N SER A 171 -9.79 -0.77 -3.15
CA SER A 171 -9.75 -2.09 -3.77
C SER A 171 -8.54 -2.87 -3.25
N ILE A 172 -8.74 -4.17 -3.06
CA ILE A 172 -7.64 -5.12 -2.89
C ILE A 172 -7.28 -5.67 -4.28
N TYR A 173 -5.99 -5.73 -4.55
CA TYR A 173 -5.42 -6.40 -5.71
C TYR A 173 -4.50 -7.51 -5.22
N CYS A 174 -4.58 -8.65 -5.86
CA CYS A 174 -3.73 -9.79 -5.54
C CYS A 174 -3.06 -10.31 -6.82
N GLY A 175 -1.88 -10.87 -6.66
CA GLY A 175 -1.15 -11.62 -7.66
C GLY A 175 -0.25 -12.64 -6.99
N GLU A 176 0.13 -13.70 -7.69
CA GLU A 176 0.96 -14.81 -7.23
C GLU A 176 2.18 -14.96 -8.16
N LYS A 177 3.35 -15.23 -7.59
CA LYS A 177 4.56 -15.55 -8.38
C LYS A 177 4.51 -16.92 -8.97
#